data_0e15482f264c7e52ca0ec550e81a7674
#
_entry.id   0e15482f264c7e52ca0ec550e81a7674
#
_cell.length_a   1.000
_cell.length_b   1.000
_cell.length_c   1.000
_cell.angle_alpha   90.00
_cell.angle_beta   90.00
_cell.angle_gamma   90.00
#
_symmetry.space_group_name_H-M   'P 1'
#
loop_
_entity.id
_entity.type
_entity.pdbx_description
1 polymer ?
#
loop_
_entity_poly.entity_id
_entity_poly.type
_entity_poly.pdbx_seq_one_letter_code
_entity_poly.pdbx_strand_id
1 'polypeptide(L)'
;MAADAPEAMAELTYPLGTEDDLRETAKLVGALGRRCLPLTLDVRDSAAVGAAIKQTVTDMGSLDIVVANAGIVSTGELVDVSDVVWQQLVDTNLTGAFHTLRAAIPVMRQQRFGRIVVTSSMGGRMGIPELAAYNATKWGVIGLAKSAALEVAKDGITINVICPTTVQTPMVQPTGSDDIPDDLVRRMMRANPIPQPWLQPEDVSRAVLYLVTDPGVITGSVLEIGLGGSARMH
;
A
#
# COMPACT_ATOMS: atom_id res chain seq x y z
N MET A 1 13.90 -18.65 5.48
CA MET A 1 12.93 -19.13 6.48
C MET A 1 11.74 -18.21 6.37
N ALA A 2 10.58 -18.74 5.95
CA ALA A 2 9.34 -18.00 6.12
C ALA A 2 9.25 -17.71 7.62
N ALA A 3 9.18 -16.44 8.01
CA ALA A 3 8.80 -16.12 9.36
C ALA A 3 7.35 -16.61 9.48
N ASP A 4 7.11 -17.59 10.37
CA ASP A 4 5.76 -17.91 10.77
C ASP A 4 5.06 -16.62 11.12
N ALA A 5 3.93 -16.34 10.44
CA ALA A 5 3.14 -15.17 10.77
C ALA A 5 2.87 -15.22 12.27
N PRO A 6 3.15 -14.15 13.04
CA PRO A 6 2.94 -14.18 14.48
C PRO A 6 1.50 -14.61 14.75
N GLU A 7 1.26 -15.39 15.83
CA GLU A 7 -0.07 -15.87 16.24
C GLU A 7 -1.16 -14.81 16.17
N ALA A 8 -0.78 -13.55 16.34
CA ALA A 8 -1.64 -12.39 16.26
C ALA A 8 -2.20 -12.07 14.84
N MET A 9 -1.68 -12.64 13.76
CA MET A 9 -2.22 -12.50 12.40
C MET A 9 -3.33 -13.51 12.09
N ALA A 10 -3.67 -14.39 13.03
CA ALA A 10 -4.69 -15.44 12.86
C ALA A 10 -6.13 -14.91 12.69
N GLU A 11 -6.39 -13.63 12.98
CA GLU A 11 -7.71 -13.00 12.82
C GLU A 11 -7.96 -12.42 11.42
N LEU A 12 -6.99 -12.48 10.50
CA LEU A 12 -7.22 -12.07 9.12
C LEU A 12 -8.07 -13.10 8.38
N THR A 13 -9.12 -12.63 7.73
CA THR A 13 -10.09 -13.46 7.00
C THR A 13 -9.68 -13.75 5.55
N TYR A 14 -8.50 -13.33 5.12
CA TYR A 14 -7.98 -13.49 3.77
C TYR A 14 -6.50 -13.92 3.80
N PRO A 15 -6.02 -14.63 2.75
CA PRO A 15 -4.64 -15.08 2.68
C PRO A 15 -3.69 -13.90 2.45
N LEU A 16 -2.55 -13.92 3.12
CA LEU A 16 -1.43 -13.05 2.82
C LEU A 16 -0.62 -13.59 1.66
N GLY A 17 0.15 -12.70 0.99
CA GLY A 17 1.09 -13.09 -0.04
C GLY A 17 2.14 -14.07 0.49
N THR A 18 2.49 -15.05 -0.33
CA THR A 18 3.42 -16.13 0.01
C THR A 18 4.79 -15.93 -0.67
N GLU A 19 5.78 -16.74 -0.29
CA GLU A 19 7.06 -16.78 -1.01
C GLU A 19 6.89 -17.27 -2.46
N ASP A 20 5.89 -18.12 -2.74
CA ASP A 20 5.60 -18.57 -4.09
C ASP A 20 5.08 -17.41 -4.96
N ASP A 21 4.23 -16.54 -4.43
CA ASP A 21 3.76 -15.35 -5.12
C ASP A 21 4.92 -14.39 -5.41
N LEU A 22 5.85 -14.25 -4.46
CA LEU A 22 7.04 -13.45 -4.64
C LEU A 22 7.97 -14.03 -5.74
N ARG A 23 8.14 -15.36 -5.76
CA ARG A 23 8.90 -16.05 -6.82
C ARG A 23 8.24 -15.92 -8.19
N GLU A 24 6.92 -16.04 -8.28
CA GLU A 24 6.20 -15.82 -9.55
C GLU A 24 6.34 -14.38 -10.03
N THR A 25 6.23 -13.40 -9.13
CA THR A 25 6.50 -11.99 -9.46
C THR A 25 7.90 -11.81 -10.04
N ALA A 26 8.91 -12.40 -9.41
CA ALA A 26 10.29 -12.32 -9.89
C ALA A 26 10.45 -12.95 -11.27
N LYS A 27 9.78 -14.07 -11.55
CA LYS A 27 9.76 -14.74 -12.85
C LYS A 27 9.09 -13.86 -13.92
N LEU A 28 7.95 -13.24 -13.61
CA LEU A 28 7.26 -12.34 -14.55
C LEU A 28 8.13 -11.13 -14.91
N VAL A 29 8.80 -10.53 -13.94
CA VAL A 29 9.75 -9.43 -14.17
C VAL A 29 10.93 -9.89 -15.03
N GLY A 30 11.46 -11.09 -14.74
CA GLY A 30 12.54 -11.70 -15.52
C GLY A 30 12.15 -11.97 -16.98
N ALA A 31 10.91 -12.39 -17.23
CA ALA A 31 10.39 -12.60 -18.59
C ALA A 31 10.34 -11.31 -19.43
N LEU A 32 10.29 -10.15 -18.77
CA LEU A 32 10.39 -8.83 -19.41
C LEU A 32 11.85 -8.36 -19.60
N GLY A 33 12.84 -9.24 -19.36
CA GLY A 33 14.25 -8.92 -19.47
C GLY A 33 14.76 -7.96 -18.39
N ARG A 34 14.07 -7.89 -17.23
CA ARG A 34 14.46 -7.04 -16.11
C ARG A 34 14.93 -7.87 -14.92
N ARG A 35 15.88 -7.31 -14.14
CA ARG A 35 16.32 -7.93 -12.90
C ARG A 35 15.24 -7.74 -11.82
N CYS A 36 15.03 -8.75 -11.01
CA CYS A 36 14.22 -8.69 -9.80
C CYS A 36 15.03 -9.28 -8.65
N LEU A 37 14.99 -8.62 -7.50
CA LEU A 37 15.58 -9.09 -6.25
C LEU A 37 14.45 -9.35 -5.26
N PRO A 38 13.96 -10.61 -5.15
CA PRO A 38 12.93 -10.95 -4.18
C PRO A 38 13.52 -10.96 -2.77
N LEU A 39 12.93 -10.19 -1.86
CA LEU A 39 13.33 -10.12 -0.46
C LEU A 39 12.10 -10.31 0.43
N THR A 40 12.13 -11.33 1.29
CA THR A 40 11.08 -11.54 2.31
C THR A 40 11.43 -10.76 3.56
N LEU A 41 10.53 -9.87 3.99
CA LEU A 41 10.69 -9.08 5.22
C LEU A 41 9.33 -8.70 5.82
N ASP A 42 9.33 -8.41 7.11
CA ASP A 42 8.20 -7.80 7.79
C ASP A 42 8.43 -6.28 7.89
N VAL A 43 7.50 -5.47 7.37
CA VAL A 43 7.61 -4.00 7.41
C VAL A 43 7.54 -3.44 8.84
N ARG A 44 7.06 -4.23 9.80
CA ARG A 44 7.06 -3.88 11.23
C ARG A 44 8.47 -3.91 11.83
N ASP A 45 9.38 -4.69 11.23
CA ASP A 45 10.80 -4.74 11.63
C ASP A 45 11.61 -3.66 10.90
N SER A 46 11.88 -2.58 11.62
CA SER A 46 12.68 -1.46 11.13
C SER A 46 14.10 -1.86 10.65
N ALA A 47 14.73 -2.83 11.31
CA ALA A 47 16.06 -3.28 10.94
C ALA A 47 16.04 -4.08 9.64
N ALA A 48 15.04 -4.96 9.48
CA ALA A 48 14.82 -5.72 8.23
C ALA A 48 14.53 -4.80 7.04
N VAL A 49 13.68 -3.78 7.22
CA VAL A 49 13.43 -2.76 6.18
C VAL A 49 14.72 -2.03 5.80
N GLY A 50 15.49 -1.59 6.79
CA GLY A 50 16.78 -0.92 6.54
C GLY A 50 17.79 -1.80 5.80
N ALA A 51 17.86 -3.08 6.15
CA ALA A 51 18.72 -4.06 5.49
C ALA A 51 18.30 -4.29 4.03
N ALA A 52 17.00 -4.42 3.77
CA ALA A 52 16.46 -4.60 2.41
C ALA A 52 16.75 -3.40 1.50
N ILE A 53 16.59 -2.17 2.00
CA ILE A 53 16.95 -0.94 1.27
C ILE A 53 18.44 -0.94 0.94
N LYS A 54 19.31 -1.24 1.91
CA LYS A 54 20.76 -1.29 1.72
C LYS A 54 21.15 -2.36 0.68
N GLN A 55 20.56 -3.55 0.77
CA GLN A 55 20.80 -4.63 -0.19
C GLN A 55 20.34 -4.23 -1.59
N THR A 56 19.18 -3.61 -1.73
CA THR A 56 18.67 -3.09 -3.02
C THR A 56 19.69 -2.14 -3.67
N VAL A 57 20.21 -1.19 -2.92
CA VAL A 57 21.21 -0.25 -3.43
C VAL A 57 22.52 -0.97 -3.82
N THR A 58 22.94 -1.95 -3.02
CA THR A 58 24.16 -2.73 -3.31
C THR A 58 24.04 -3.53 -4.60
N ASP A 59 22.89 -4.20 -4.81
CA ASP A 59 22.70 -5.15 -5.91
C ASP A 59 22.18 -4.48 -7.19
N MET A 60 21.37 -3.40 -7.05
CA MET A 60 20.73 -2.71 -8.18
C MET A 60 21.44 -1.41 -8.57
N GLY A 61 22.22 -0.81 -7.66
CA GLY A 61 23.03 0.39 -7.90
C GLY A 61 22.38 1.69 -7.42
N SER A 62 21.05 1.77 -7.33
CA SER A 62 20.30 2.94 -6.85
C SER A 62 18.97 2.55 -6.22
N LEU A 63 18.30 3.52 -5.60
CA LEU A 63 16.93 3.43 -5.11
C LEU A 63 16.15 4.64 -5.64
N ASP A 64 15.54 4.51 -6.80
CA ASP A 64 14.93 5.64 -7.51
C ASP A 64 13.44 5.77 -7.18
N ILE A 65 12.75 4.63 -7.03
CA ILE A 65 11.32 4.56 -6.79
C ILE A 65 11.04 3.67 -5.59
N VAL A 66 10.17 4.12 -4.69
CA VAL A 66 9.63 3.32 -3.58
C VAL A 66 8.12 3.36 -3.61
N VAL A 67 7.50 2.19 -3.55
CA VAL A 67 6.05 2.06 -3.33
C VAL A 67 5.83 1.44 -1.95
N ALA A 68 5.47 2.26 -0.98
CA ALA A 68 5.11 1.82 0.37
C ALA A 68 3.67 1.29 0.35
N ASN A 69 3.51 0.02 -0.02
CA ASN A 69 2.22 -0.60 -0.31
C ASN A 69 1.78 -1.62 0.76
N ALA A 70 2.68 -2.19 1.54
CA ALA A 70 2.35 -3.19 2.54
C ALA A 70 1.24 -2.71 3.48
N GLY A 71 0.25 -3.57 3.70
CA GLY A 71 -0.88 -3.22 4.55
C GLY A 71 -1.85 -4.38 4.72
N ILE A 72 -2.62 -4.32 5.80
CA ILE A 72 -3.67 -5.27 6.16
C ILE A 72 -4.97 -4.52 6.43
N VAL A 73 -6.09 -5.24 6.36
CA VAL A 73 -7.42 -4.77 6.74
C VAL A 73 -8.05 -5.76 7.71
N SER A 74 -8.81 -5.24 8.66
CA SER A 74 -9.74 -6.00 9.49
C SER A 74 -11.05 -5.25 9.54
N THR A 75 -12.15 -5.99 9.56
CA THR A 75 -13.52 -5.46 9.60
C THR A 75 -14.18 -5.82 10.93
N GLY A 76 -14.99 -4.94 11.46
CA GLY A 76 -15.76 -5.14 12.68
C GLY A 76 -16.23 -3.81 13.26
N GLU A 77 -17.30 -3.86 14.05
CA GLU A 77 -17.74 -2.67 14.78
C GLU A 77 -16.65 -2.20 15.76
N LEU A 78 -16.52 -0.89 15.94
CA LEU A 78 -15.44 -0.30 16.75
C LEU A 78 -15.35 -0.90 18.16
N VAL A 79 -16.50 -1.22 18.73
CA VAL A 79 -16.59 -1.78 20.11
C VAL A 79 -16.06 -3.21 20.22
N ASP A 80 -15.99 -3.93 19.09
CA ASP A 80 -15.53 -5.33 19.00
C ASP A 80 -14.07 -5.45 18.54
N VAL A 81 -13.44 -4.34 18.12
CA VAL A 81 -12.02 -4.34 17.72
C VAL A 81 -11.16 -4.56 18.96
N SER A 82 -10.43 -5.68 19.01
CA SER A 82 -9.48 -5.95 20.11
C SER A 82 -8.25 -5.02 20.03
N ASP A 83 -7.60 -4.79 21.17
CA ASP A 83 -6.33 -4.04 21.22
C ASP A 83 -5.25 -4.70 20.36
N VAL A 84 -5.26 -6.02 20.22
CA VAL A 84 -4.35 -6.77 19.38
C VAL A 84 -4.55 -6.44 17.91
N VAL A 85 -5.78 -6.49 17.43
CA VAL A 85 -6.12 -6.13 16.03
C VAL A 85 -5.79 -4.66 15.76
N TRP A 86 -6.15 -3.76 16.68
CA TRP A 86 -5.78 -2.35 16.59
C TRP A 86 -4.27 -2.17 16.42
N GLN A 87 -3.47 -2.78 17.29
CA GLN A 87 -2.01 -2.63 17.26
C GLN A 87 -1.41 -3.22 15.97
N GLN A 88 -1.90 -4.35 15.49
CA GLN A 88 -1.46 -4.94 14.22
C GLN A 88 -1.71 -4.03 13.03
N LEU A 89 -2.90 -3.41 12.97
CA LEU A 89 -3.23 -2.44 11.91
C LEU A 89 -2.29 -1.23 11.98
N VAL A 90 -2.04 -0.70 13.17
CA VAL A 90 -1.11 0.43 13.36
C VAL A 90 0.31 0.04 12.96
N ASP A 91 0.81 -1.08 13.47
CA ASP A 91 2.18 -1.53 13.23
C ASP A 91 2.44 -1.82 11.76
N THR A 92 1.50 -2.47 11.07
CA THR A 92 1.68 -2.81 9.67
C THR A 92 1.44 -1.61 8.76
N ASN A 93 0.28 -0.96 8.87
CA ASN A 93 -0.14 0.04 7.90
C ASN A 93 0.55 1.39 8.09
N LEU A 94 0.73 1.82 9.34
CA LEU A 94 1.27 3.15 9.65
C LEU A 94 2.75 3.09 10.01
N THR A 95 3.12 2.27 10.98
CA THR A 95 4.51 2.14 11.41
C THR A 95 5.38 1.53 10.31
N GLY A 96 4.87 0.53 9.57
CA GLY A 96 5.57 -0.05 8.41
C GLY A 96 5.83 0.97 7.30
N ALA A 97 4.85 1.81 6.97
CA ALA A 97 5.04 2.92 6.03
C ALA A 97 6.10 3.91 6.54
N PHE A 98 6.05 4.28 7.82
CA PHE A 98 7.07 5.13 8.46
C PHE A 98 8.46 4.51 8.37
N HIS A 99 8.63 3.22 8.66
CA HIS A 99 9.92 2.53 8.54
C HIS A 99 10.45 2.59 7.10
N THR A 100 9.58 2.36 6.12
CA THR A 100 9.93 2.39 4.70
C THR A 100 10.40 3.78 4.27
N LEU A 101 9.66 4.84 4.59
CA LEU A 101 10.04 6.20 4.26
C LEU A 101 11.35 6.60 4.95
N ARG A 102 11.46 6.31 6.25
CA ARG A 102 12.64 6.64 7.06
C ARG A 102 13.92 5.98 6.54
N ALA A 103 13.82 4.75 6.03
CA ALA A 103 14.96 4.03 5.47
C ALA A 103 15.33 4.50 4.06
N ALA A 104 14.33 4.83 3.21
CA ALA A 104 14.54 5.22 1.82
C ALA A 104 15.05 6.66 1.66
N ILE A 105 14.50 7.61 2.40
CA ILE A 105 14.80 9.05 2.27
C ILE A 105 16.30 9.38 2.34
N PRO A 106 17.11 8.85 3.29
CA PRO A 106 18.53 9.16 3.33
C PRO A 106 19.30 8.76 2.06
N VAL A 107 18.94 7.62 1.45
CA VAL A 107 19.54 7.15 0.20
C VAL A 107 19.17 8.11 -0.94
N MET A 108 17.89 8.42 -1.09
CA MET A 108 17.39 9.32 -2.14
C MET A 108 17.94 10.74 -1.98
N ARG A 109 18.17 11.22 -0.75
CA ARG A 109 18.85 12.49 -0.51
C ARG A 109 20.28 12.52 -1.06
N GLN A 110 21.04 11.44 -0.86
CA GLN A 110 22.39 11.33 -1.43
C GLN A 110 22.38 11.31 -2.95
N GLN A 111 21.37 10.67 -3.55
CA GLN A 111 21.16 10.62 -4.99
C GLN A 111 20.63 11.96 -5.58
N ARG A 112 20.08 12.85 -4.75
CA ARG A 112 19.35 14.06 -5.18
C ARG A 112 18.18 13.75 -6.10
N PHE A 113 17.62 12.57 -5.95
CA PHE A 113 16.48 12.06 -6.71
C PHE A 113 15.75 10.99 -5.93
N GLY A 114 14.41 11.00 -6.01
CA GLY A 114 13.55 9.96 -5.50
C GLY A 114 12.08 10.17 -5.82
N ARG A 115 11.35 9.09 -6.00
CA ARG A 115 9.89 9.07 -6.20
C ARG A 115 9.29 8.07 -5.22
N ILE A 116 8.51 8.57 -4.27
CA ILE A 116 7.85 7.72 -3.27
C ILE A 116 6.34 7.80 -3.47
N VAL A 117 5.70 6.65 -3.57
CA VAL A 117 4.24 6.51 -3.57
C VAL A 117 3.82 5.72 -2.36
N VAL A 118 2.91 6.26 -1.56
CA VAL A 118 2.38 5.62 -0.36
C VAL A 118 0.94 5.19 -0.62
N THR A 119 0.63 3.92 -0.37
CA THR A 119 -0.70 3.38 -0.57
C THR A 119 -1.57 3.60 0.66
N SER A 120 -2.47 4.57 0.59
CA SER A 120 -3.57 4.74 1.52
C SER A 120 -4.81 3.95 1.04
N SER A 121 -5.98 4.53 1.11
CA SER A 121 -7.27 3.97 0.70
C SER A 121 -8.30 5.09 0.60
N MET A 122 -9.43 4.85 -0.04
CA MET A 122 -10.62 5.69 0.13
C MET A 122 -11.03 5.78 1.61
N GLY A 123 -10.77 4.74 2.43
CA GLY A 123 -10.92 4.78 3.88
C GLY A 123 -10.00 5.78 4.59
N GLY A 124 -8.95 6.28 3.94
CA GLY A 124 -8.14 7.41 4.40
C GLY A 124 -8.72 8.78 4.02
N ARG A 125 -9.86 8.82 3.32
CA ARG A 125 -10.52 10.04 2.85
C ARG A 125 -11.95 10.19 3.36
N MET A 126 -12.56 9.10 3.82
CA MET A 126 -13.93 9.07 4.31
C MET A 126 -14.08 8.04 5.43
N GLY A 127 -15.10 8.21 6.26
CA GLY A 127 -15.52 7.17 7.21
C GLY A 127 -16.24 6.04 6.50
N ILE A 128 -15.88 4.82 6.82
CA ILE A 128 -16.56 3.61 6.34
C ILE A 128 -16.96 2.80 7.58
N PRO A 129 -18.25 2.44 7.75
CA PRO A 129 -18.66 1.57 8.85
C PRO A 129 -17.82 0.29 8.90
N GLU A 130 -17.62 -0.24 10.11
CA GLU A 130 -16.84 -1.47 10.36
C GLU A 130 -15.34 -1.41 10.00
N LEU A 131 -14.84 -0.25 9.56
CA LEU A 131 -13.42 -0.05 9.20
C LEU A 131 -12.74 1.05 10.05
N ALA A 132 -13.25 1.37 11.24
CA ALA A 132 -12.76 2.51 12.02
C ALA A 132 -11.26 2.42 12.31
N ALA A 133 -10.76 1.28 12.77
CA ALA A 133 -9.34 1.06 13.07
C ALA A 133 -8.46 1.11 11.81
N TYR A 134 -8.89 0.47 10.73
CA TYR A 134 -8.21 0.53 9.44
C TYR A 134 -8.17 1.96 8.89
N ASN A 135 -9.31 2.66 8.89
CA ASN A 135 -9.40 4.05 8.42
C ASN A 135 -8.45 4.96 9.20
N ALA A 136 -8.36 4.82 10.52
CA ALA A 136 -7.44 5.60 11.35
C ALA A 136 -5.99 5.47 10.85
N THR A 137 -5.54 4.25 10.51
CA THR A 137 -4.20 4.04 9.96
C THR A 137 -4.03 4.69 8.59
N LYS A 138 -5.04 4.59 7.71
CA LYS A 138 -4.98 5.13 6.34
C LYS A 138 -5.08 6.67 6.30
N TRP A 139 -5.76 7.30 7.24
CA TRP A 139 -5.66 8.75 7.47
C TRP A 139 -4.29 9.15 8.00
N GLY A 140 -3.73 8.38 8.95
CA GLY A 140 -2.39 8.59 9.50
C GLY A 140 -1.29 8.58 8.43
N VAL A 141 -1.37 7.62 7.49
CA VAL A 141 -0.41 7.51 6.36
C VAL A 141 -0.44 8.75 5.47
N ILE A 142 -1.62 9.34 5.23
CA ILE A 142 -1.73 10.58 4.44
C ILE A 142 -1.01 11.72 5.16
N GLY A 143 -1.24 11.87 6.47
CA GLY A 143 -0.57 12.91 7.27
C GLY A 143 0.94 12.74 7.27
N LEU A 144 1.43 11.51 7.49
CA LEU A 144 2.84 11.16 7.43
C LEU A 144 3.47 11.54 6.07
N ALA A 145 2.86 11.10 4.97
CA ALA A 145 3.37 11.33 3.63
C ALA A 145 3.42 12.82 3.26
N LYS A 146 2.36 13.56 3.58
CA LYS A 146 2.30 15.02 3.30
C LYS A 146 3.35 15.80 4.06
N SER A 147 3.59 15.47 5.35
CA SER A 147 4.63 16.12 6.15
C SER A 147 6.02 15.80 5.61
N ALA A 148 6.30 14.51 5.35
CA ALA A 148 7.57 14.09 4.79
C ALA A 148 7.84 14.70 3.40
N ALA A 149 6.81 14.87 2.56
CA ALA A 149 6.94 15.51 1.25
C ALA A 149 7.50 16.94 1.35
N LEU A 150 7.03 17.72 2.30
CA LEU A 150 7.54 19.08 2.54
C LEU A 150 8.99 19.11 3.01
N GLU A 151 9.40 18.11 3.80
CA GLU A 151 10.77 18.00 4.32
C GLU A 151 11.81 17.70 3.24
N VAL A 152 11.40 16.95 2.18
CA VAL A 152 12.34 16.40 1.18
C VAL A 152 12.24 17.04 -0.20
N ALA A 153 11.27 17.90 -0.45
CA ALA A 153 11.05 18.52 -1.77
C ALA A 153 12.30 19.22 -2.31
N LYS A 154 13.03 19.95 -1.46
CA LYS A 154 14.30 20.62 -1.80
C LYS A 154 15.43 19.67 -2.20
N ASP A 155 15.29 18.40 -1.90
CA ASP A 155 16.28 17.36 -2.18
C ASP A 155 16.01 16.64 -3.54
N GLY A 156 15.01 17.10 -4.31
CA GLY A 156 14.61 16.48 -5.59
C GLY A 156 13.78 15.21 -5.41
N ILE A 157 13.21 15.01 -4.21
CA ILE A 157 12.39 13.84 -3.87
C ILE A 157 10.92 14.25 -3.84
N THR A 158 10.06 13.43 -4.47
CA THR A 158 8.61 13.60 -4.35
C THR A 158 8.00 12.45 -3.54
N ILE A 159 7.01 12.78 -2.72
CA ILE A 159 6.21 11.80 -1.96
C ILE A 159 4.75 12.09 -2.23
N ASN A 160 4.04 11.13 -2.80
CA ASN A 160 2.62 11.24 -3.10
C ASN A 160 1.85 10.05 -2.53
N VAL A 161 0.55 10.21 -2.39
CA VAL A 161 -0.33 9.18 -1.85
C VAL A 161 -1.34 8.76 -2.91
N ILE A 162 -1.60 7.47 -3.02
CA ILE A 162 -2.74 6.94 -3.76
C ILE A 162 -3.80 6.42 -2.80
N CYS A 163 -5.06 6.65 -3.15
CA CYS A 163 -6.22 6.21 -2.38
C CYS A 163 -7.15 5.35 -3.25
N PRO A 164 -6.84 4.07 -3.45
CA PRO A 164 -7.73 3.18 -4.17
C PRO A 164 -9.01 2.91 -3.38
N THR A 165 -10.12 2.71 -4.11
CA THR A 165 -11.29 1.99 -3.59
C THR A 165 -11.00 0.48 -3.62
N THR A 166 -12.03 -0.35 -3.53
CA THR A 166 -11.88 -1.80 -3.59
C THR A 166 -11.15 -2.22 -4.86
N VAL A 167 -10.09 -3.03 -4.71
CA VAL A 167 -9.29 -3.60 -5.80
C VAL A 167 -9.47 -5.11 -5.79
N GLN A 168 -9.65 -5.73 -6.93
CA GLN A 168 -9.77 -7.19 -7.04
C GLN A 168 -8.45 -7.88 -6.67
N THR A 169 -8.34 -8.27 -5.42
CA THR A 169 -7.17 -8.92 -4.83
C THR A 169 -7.63 -9.91 -3.76
N PRO A 170 -6.78 -10.83 -3.30
CA PRO A 170 -7.12 -11.74 -2.20
C PRO A 170 -7.62 -11.05 -0.93
N MET A 171 -7.22 -9.80 -0.68
CA MET A 171 -7.69 -9.00 0.45
C MET A 171 -9.21 -8.78 0.46
N VAL A 172 -9.87 -8.77 -0.70
CA VAL A 172 -11.32 -8.57 -0.84
C VAL A 172 -12.06 -9.84 -1.24
N GLN A 173 -11.35 -10.94 -1.44
CA GLN A 173 -11.87 -12.27 -1.75
C GLN A 173 -11.53 -13.25 -0.60
N PRO A 174 -12.28 -13.24 0.51
CA PRO A 174 -11.89 -13.95 1.74
C PRO A 174 -11.70 -15.45 1.58
N THR A 175 -12.30 -16.07 0.55
CA THR A 175 -12.37 -17.53 0.41
C THR A 175 -11.49 -18.10 -0.70
N GLY A 176 -10.73 -17.26 -1.43
CA GLY A 176 -9.94 -17.74 -2.58
C GLY A 176 -10.81 -18.34 -3.70
N SER A 177 -12.14 -18.21 -3.63
CA SER A 177 -13.05 -18.59 -4.71
C SER A 177 -13.15 -17.45 -5.71
N ASP A 178 -13.06 -17.75 -7.00
CA ASP A 178 -13.33 -16.81 -8.07
C ASP A 178 -14.83 -16.40 -8.12
N ASP A 179 -15.66 -17.07 -7.34
CA ASP A 179 -17.11 -16.86 -7.28
C ASP A 179 -17.47 -15.81 -6.22
N ILE A 180 -17.37 -14.54 -6.59
CA ILE A 180 -17.95 -13.47 -5.79
C ILE A 180 -19.48 -13.49 -6.00
N PRO A 181 -20.29 -13.51 -4.93
CA PRO A 181 -21.75 -13.55 -5.05
C PRO A 181 -22.28 -12.41 -5.93
N ASP A 182 -23.12 -12.75 -6.90
CA ASP A 182 -23.71 -11.80 -7.86
C ASP A 182 -24.44 -10.62 -7.19
N ASP A 183 -25.04 -10.82 -6.04
CA ASP A 183 -25.71 -9.76 -5.28
C ASP A 183 -24.71 -8.76 -4.69
N LEU A 184 -23.53 -9.22 -4.26
CA LEU A 184 -22.44 -8.36 -3.82
C LEU A 184 -21.91 -7.54 -4.98
N VAL A 185 -21.64 -8.17 -6.12
CA VAL A 185 -21.20 -7.48 -7.35
C VAL A 185 -22.19 -6.38 -7.73
N ARG A 186 -23.49 -6.71 -7.80
CA ARG A 186 -24.54 -5.74 -8.13
C ARG A 186 -24.63 -4.60 -7.11
N ARG A 187 -24.44 -4.90 -5.81
CA ARG A 187 -24.45 -3.89 -4.75
C ARG A 187 -23.29 -2.92 -4.92
N MET A 188 -22.08 -3.44 -5.18
CA MET A 188 -20.88 -2.62 -5.39
C MET A 188 -21.00 -1.77 -6.68
N MET A 189 -21.50 -2.33 -7.77
CA MET A 189 -21.74 -1.57 -9.00
C MET A 189 -22.73 -0.41 -8.81
N ARG A 190 -23.75 -0.59 -7.95
CA ARG A 190 -24.72 0.49 -7.65
C ARG A 190 -24.12 1.56 -6.72
N ALA A 191 -23.18 1.18 -5.88
CA ALA A 191 -22.52 2.11 -4.96
C ALA A 191 -21.54 3.05 -5.68
N ASN A 192 -20.93 2.59 -6.76
CA ASN A 192 -19.95 3.34 -7.53
C ASN A 192 -20.61 4.18 -8.64
N PRO A 193 -20.30 5.49 -8.78
CA PRO A 193 -20.74 6.31 -9.90
C PRO A 193 -20.33 5.76 -11.27
N ILE A 194 -19.09 5.26 -11.39
CA ILE A 194 -18.69 4.44 -12.55
C ILE A 194 -19.16 3.02 -12.26
N PRO A 195 -20.01 2.41 -13.11
CA PRO A 195 -20.69 1.15 -12.83
C PRO A 195 -19.74 -0.06 -12.99
N GLN A 196 -18.70 -0.06 -12.15
CA GLN A 196 -17.74 -1.16 -11.99
C GLN A 196 -17.77 -1.59 -10.52
N PRO A 197 -17.71 -2.89 -10.22
CA PRO A 197 -17.75 -3.36 -8.83
C PRO A 197 -16.48 -3.01 -8.07
N TRP A 198 -15.31 -3.06 -8.73
CA TRP A 198 -13.99 -2.81 -8.18
C TRP A 198 -13.00 -2.36 -9.27
N LEU A 199 -11.82 -1.93 -8.83
CA LEU A 199 -10.67 -1.67 -9.69
C LEU A 199 -9.94 -2.99 -9.99
N GLN A 200 -9.26 -3.02 -11.13
CA GLN A 200 -8.23 -4.02 -11.38
C GLN A 200 -6.87 -3.54 -10.83
N PRO A 201 -5.94 -4.44 -10.47
CA PRO A 201 -4.59 -4.05 -10.04
C PRO A 201 -3.88 -3.11 -11.01
N GLU A 202 -4.13 -3.27 -12.32
CA GLU A 202 -3.57 -2.43 -13.39
C GLU A 202 -4.07 -0.98 -13.32
N ASP A 203 -5.27 -0.74 -12.82
CA ASP A 203 -5.80 0.61 -12.63
C ASP A 203 -4.97 1.37 -11.58
N VAL A 204 -4.60 0.68 -10.51
CA VAL A 204 -3.73 1.23 -9.47
C VAL A 204 -2.31 1.41 -9.99
N SER A 205 -1.78 0.43 -10.74
CA SER A 205 -0.44 0.50 -11.33
C SER A 205 -0.28 1.68 -12.28
N ARG A 206 -1.31 2.01 -13.08
CA ARG A 206 -1.31 3.21 -13.94
C ARG A 206 -1.21 4.50 -13.14
N ALA A 207 -1.87 4.59 -12.01
CA ALA A 207 -1.77 5.76 -11.12
C ALA A 207 -0.36 5.88 -10.49
N VAL A 208 0.23 4.76 -10.09
CA VAL A 208 1.62 4.73 -9.61
C VAL A 208 2.56 5.21 -10.72
N LEU A 209 2.45 4.65 -11.94
CA LEU A 209 3.27 5.06 -13.08
C LEU A 209 3.17 6.56 -13.36
N TYR A 210 1.97 7.13 -13.34
CA TYR A 210 1.76 8.56 -13.51
C TYR A 210 2.57 9.38 -12.50
N LEU A 211 2.54 9.00 -11.22
CA LEU A 211 3.24 9.75 -10.17
C LEU A 211 4.77 9.56 -10.20
N VAL A 212 5.26 8.38 -10.56
CA VAL A 212 6.71 8.12 -10.56
C VAL A 212 7.42 8.57 -11.85
N THR A 213 6.67 8.78 -12.94
CA THR A 213 7.19 9.35 -14.18
C THR A 213 7.05 10.86 -14.27
N ASP A 214 6.39 11.49 -13.28
CA ASP A 214 6.32 12.95 -13.17
C ASP A 214 7.73 13.55 -13.03
N PRO A 215 8.03 14.67 -13.72
CA PRO A 215 9.36 15.30 -13.69
C PRO A 215 9.75 15.87 -12.31
N GLY A 216 8.89 15.77 -11.30
CA GLY A 216 9.19 16.22 -9.94
C GLY A 216 8.41 17.46 -9.53
N VAL A 217 7.32 17.76 -10.21
CA VAL A 217 6.45 18.91 -9.88
C VAL A 217 5.24 18.52 -9.02
N ILE A 218 4.92 17.22 -8.96
CA ILE A 218 3.82 16.69 -8.14
C ILE A 218 4.40 16.11 -6.86
N THR A 219 4.17 16.75 -5.71
CA THR A 219 4.54 16.23 -4.38
C THR A 219 3.52 16.64 -3.33
N GLY A 220 3.33 15.82 -2.29
CA GLY A 220 2.33 16.02 -1.24
C GLY A 220 0.88 15.81 -1.70
N SER A 221 0.69 15.32 -2.92
CA SER A 221 -0.64 15.11 -3.51
C SER A 221 -1.26 13.79 -3.03
N VAL A 222 -2.59 13.79 -3.00
CA VAL A 222 -3.40 12.60 -2.71
C VAL A 222 -4.24 12.32 -3.94
N LEU A 223 -3.95 11.22 -4.62
CA LEU A 223 -4.64 10.80 -5.84
C LEU A 223 -5.67 9.72 -5.50
N GLU A 224 -6.93 10.03 -5.65
CA GLU A 224 -8.06 9.14 -5.40
C GLU A 224 -8.39 8.33 -6.65
N ILE A 225 -8.47 7.00 -6.49
CA ILE A 225 -8.84 6.06 -7.54
C ILE A 225 -10.14 5.38 -7.09
N GLY A 226 -11.25 6.15 -7.14
CA GLY A 226 -12.47 5.87 -6.38
C GLY A 226 -13.68 5.52 -7.22
N LEU A 227 -13.56 5.18 -8.52
CA LEU A 227 -14.71 4.92 -9.42
C LEU A 227 -15.79 6.02 -9.36
N GLY A 228 -15.36 7.28 -9.17
CA GLY A 228 -16.23 8.44 -9.00
C GLY A 228 -16.73 8.68 -7.58
N GLY A 229 -16.43 7.81 -6.61
CA GLY A 229 -16.80 7.97 -5.21
C GLY A 229 -16.22 9.23 -4.57
N SER A 230 -15.04 9.66 -5.02
CA SER A 230 -14.36 10.89 -4.58
C SER A 230 -15.22 12.15 -4.75
N ALA A 231 -16.09 12.19 -5.78
CA ALA A 231 -16.96 13.34 -6.03
C ALA A 231 -18.03 13.55 -4.94
N ARG A 232 -18.23 12.55 -4.05
CA ARG A 232 -19.17 12.62 -2.93
C ARG A 232 -18.51 13.02 -1.62
N MET A 233 -17.19 13.18 -1.61
CA MET A 233 -16.42 13.59 -0.43
C MET A 233 -16.31 15.12 -0.40
N HIS A 234 -16.38 15.69 0.80
CA HIS A 234 -16.23 17.12 1.05
C HIS A 234 -14.83 17.47 1.57
#